data_bb7a3bdd914d7d4b2ab9b4889f7c7ec6
#
_entry.id   bb7a3bdd914d7d4b2ab9b4889f7c7ec6
#
_cell.length_a   1.000
_cell.length_b   1.000
_cell.length_c   1.000
_cell.angle_alpha   90.00
_cell.angle_beta   90.00
_cell.angle_gamma   90.00
#
_symmetry.space_group_name_H-M   'P 1'
#
loop_
_entity.id
_entity.type
_entity.pdbx_description
1 polymer ?
#
loop_
_entity_poly.entity_id
_entity_poly.type
_entity_poly.pdbx_seq_one_letter_code
_entity_poly.pdbx_strand_id
1 'polypeptide(L)'
;MSRHAKSKEIRVSPDERIAPGRARRSSFWASVFSKSKAKSKEKSKANSGGGRDPRGGRSGRARSGSGRRSFLGGLVYWCFVLGIWGGIGLVGLLAWHAAQLPPIDQLAVPKRPPNIAILDADGVPVANRGDSGGPAIRLDDLPAYVPQAFVAIEDRRFYAHFGVDAVGIMRAMSRNLSGAGGMQGGSTITQQLAKNLFLTQERTLSRKIQEAILALWLEHNYSKDRILELYLNRVYFGSGSYGIEAAAQKYFGRSARQITLPEAAMLAGLMVAPSRLAPNRNPRGAAERAALVVAAMTREGYVNDKMATIALAKPAEARRDAGSGSINYAADYIMDVLDETVGAIEEDIVVSTTLRTDIQVAAEKALTSEL
;
A
#
# COMPACT_ATOMS: atom_id res chain seq x y z
N MET A 1 26.06 37.02 12.63
CA MET A 1 25.43 37.01 11.28
C MET A 1 24.37 35.90 11.27
N SER A 2 23.14 36.30 11.59
CA SER A 2 21.99 35.39 11.70
C SER A 2 21.30 35.29 10.33
N ARG A 3 21.28 34.11 9.70
CA ARG A 3 20.50 33.86 8.50
C ARG A 3 19.09 33.48 8.92
N HIS A 4 18.14 34.41 8.76
CA HIS A 4 16.72 34.12 8.85
C HIS A 4 16.32 33.20 7.69
N ALA A 5 15.88 32.00 8.02
CA ALA A 5 15.19 31.12 7.09
C ALA A 5 13.84 31.76 6.74
N LYS A 6 13.58 32.03 5.46
CA LYS A 6 12.30 32.51 4.96
C LYS A 6 11.33 31.33 4.99
N SER A 7 10.32 31.39 5.87
CA SER A 7 9.17 30.50 5.83
C SER A 7 8.32 30.83 4.58
N LYS A 8 7.95 29.81 3.81
CA LYS A 8 6.99 29.93 2.71
C LYS A 8 5.59 29.93 3.31
N GLU A 9 4.89 31.07 3.23
CA GLU A 9 3.51 31.22 3.65
C GLU A 9 2.60 30.90 2.47
N ILE A 10 1.81 29.82 2.57
CA ILE A 10 0.80 29.44 1.58
C ILE A 10 -0.56 29.87 2.14
N ARG A 11 -1.20 30.84 1.49
CA ARG A 11 -2.57 31.31 1.82
C ARG A 11 -3.56 30.73 0.83
N VAL A 12 -4.51 29.95 1.31
CA VAL A 12 -5.65 29.47 0.53
C VAL A 12 -6.79 30.48 0.66
N SER A 13 -7.31 30.97 -0.47
CA SER A 13 -8.36 31.98 -0.53
C SER A 13 -9.73 31.41 -0.13
N PRO A 14 -10.60 32.19 0.58
CA PRO A 14 -11.92 31.73 1.05
C PRO A 14 -12.94 31.41 -0.05
N ASP A 15 -12.68 31.77 -1.30
CA ASP A 15 -13.66 31.68 -2.40
C ASP A 15 -13.60 30.36 -3.20
N GLU A 16 -12.67 29.46 -2.94
CA GLU A 16 -12.67 28.12 -3.54
C GLU A 16 -13.64 27.18 -2.80
N ARG A 17 -14.93 27.35 -3.03
CA ARG A 17 -15.95 26.38 -2.63
C ARG A 17 -15.93 25.20 -3.59
N ILE A 18 -15.30 24.13 -3.18
CA ILE A 18 -15.34 22.86 -3.90
C ILE A 18 -16.75 22.27 -3.73
N ALA A 19 -17.52 22.25 -4.81
CA ALA A 19 -18.79 21.53 -4.88
C ALA A 19 -18.54 20.00 -4.74
N PRO A 20 -19.41 19.25 -4.05
CA PRO A 20 -19.23 17.81 -3.89
C PRO A 20 -19.32 17.13 -5.25
N GLY A 21 -18.19 16.65 -5.75
CA GLY A 21 -18.08 15.93 -7.01
C GLY A 21 -18.84 14.60 -6.95
N ARG A 22 -19.89 14.49 -7.78
CA ARG A 22 -20.57 13.21 -8.08
C ARG A 22 -19.55 12.20 -8.54
N ALA A 23 -19.42 11.11 -7.82
CA ALA A 23 -18.63 9.94 -8.19
C ALA A 23 -19.05 9.42 -9.58
N ARG A 24 -18.30 9.75 -10.61
CA ARG A 24 -18.39 9.09 -11.92
C ARG A 24 -17.71 7.73 -11.80
N ARG A 25 -18.52 6.70 -11.68
CA ARG A 25 -18.09 5.32 -11.94
C ARG A 25 -17.57 5.25 -13.38
N SER A 26 -16.26 5.29 -13.56
CA SER A 26 -15.64 5.04 -14.87
C SER A 26 -15.64 3.53 -15.13
N SER A 27 -16.51 3.11 -16.04
CA SER A 27 -16.57 1.78 -16.63
C SER A 27 -15.40 1.58 -17.61
N PHE A 28 -14.16 1.58 -17.13
CA PHE A 28 -12.97 1.39 -17.99
C PHE A 28 -12.76 -0.09 -18.41
N TRP A 29 -13.42 -1.04 -17.75
CA TRP A 29 -13.20 -2.47 -18.00
C TRP A 29 -14.17 -3.12 -19.02
N ALA A 30 -15.16 -2.38 -19.53
CA ALA A 30 -16.13 -2.94 -20.48
C ALA A 30 -15.69 -2.90 -21.96
N SER A 31 -14.59 -2.23 -22.30
CA SER A 31 -14.17 -2.05 -23.71
C SER A 31 -13.11 -3.04 -24.21
N VAL A 32 -12.54 -3.87 -23.35
CA VAL A 32 -11.45 -4.80 -23.73
C VAL A 32 -11.94 -6.18 -24.18
N PHE A 33 -13.21 -6.57 -23.89
CA PHE A 33 -13.73 -7.92 -24.19
C PHE A 33 -14.86 -7.97 -25.22
N SER A 34 -15.02 -6.97 -26.08
CA SER A 34 -16.06 -6.96 -27.10
C SER A 34 -15.51 -6.76 -28.50
N LYS A 35 -14.69 -7.70 -28.98
CA LYS A 35 -14.47 -7.87 -30.44
C LYS A 35 -13.93 -9.26 -30.76
N SER A 36 -14.82 -10.25 -30.78
CA SER A 36 -14.57 -11.48 -31.52
C SER A 36 -15.86 -12.31 -31.60
N LYS A 37 -16.77 -11.92 -32.46
CA LYS A 37 -17.76 -12.83 -33.07
C LYS A 37 -18.47 -12.05 -34.18
N ALA A 38 -18.18 -12.39 -35.39
CA ALA A 38 -19.08 -12.53 -36.53
C ALA A 38 -18.35 -12.34 -37.86
N LYS A 39 -18.13 -13.44 -38.55
CA LYS A 39 -18.50 -13.57 -39.96
C LYS A 39 -18.28 -15.01 -40.41
N SER A 40 -19.34 -15.76 -40.39
CA SER A 40 -19.52 -16.96 -41.19
C SER A 40 -20.52 -16.65 -42.27
N LYS A 41 -20.37 -17.35 -43.41
CA LYS A 41 -21.28 -17.57 -44.52
C LYS A 41 -21.29 -16.52 -45.63
N GLU A 42 -20.90 -16.99 -46.82
CA GLU A 42 -21.79 -17.45 -47.88
C GLU A 42 -20.94 -17.86 -49.10
N LYS A 43 -21.18 -19.12 -49.55
CA LYS A 43 -21.71 -19.59 -50.85
C LYS A 43 -20.99 -19.08 -52.08
N SER A 44 -20.66 -19.91 -53.06
CA SER A 44 -21.49 -20.75 -53.93
C SER A 44 -20.60 -21.52 -54.90
N LYS A 45 -20.83 -22.75 -55.11
CA LYS A 45 -21.44 -23.47 -56.27
C LYS A 45 -20.96 -23.09 -57.66
N ALA A 46 -20.59 -24.16 -58.35
CA ALA A 46 -20.74 -24.55 -59.74
C ALA A 46 -19.40 -24.64 -60.48
N ASN A 47 -19.07 -25.54 -61.34
CA ASN A 47 -19.79 -26.65 -61.99
C ASN A 47 -18.78 -27.28 -62.94
N SER A 48 -18.91 -28.60 -63.11
CA SER A 48 -18.80 -29.40 -64.34
C SER A 48 -17.53 -29.48 -65.16
N GLY A 49 -17.15 -30.68 -65.38
CA GLY A 49 -16.91 -31.20 -66.72
C GLY A 49 -15.61 -31.94 -66.93
N GLY A 50 -15.58 -33.25 -66.85
CA GLY A 50 -15.49 -34.13 -67.95
C GLY A 50 -14.11 -34.52 -68.40
N GLY A 51 -13.77 -35.82 -68.36
CA GLY A 51 -12.89 -36.36 -69.40
C GLY A 51 -11.79 -37.31 -68.92
N ARG A 52 -12.12 -38.60 -68.77
CA ARG A 52 -11.43 -39.82 -69.21
C ARG A 52 -9.90 -39.95 -69.10
N ASP A 53 -9.54 -40.98 -68.36
CA ASP A 53 -8.41 -41.94 -68.26
C ASP A 53 -7.62 -42.24 -69.57
N PRO A 54 -6.57 -43.11 -69.55
CA PRO A 54 -5.84 -43.76 -68.47
C PRO A 54 -4.30 -43.92 -68.75
N ARG A 55 -3.62 -44.58 -67.79
CA ARG A 55 -2.35 -45.35 -67.92
C ARG A 55 -1.06 -44.65 -67.47
N GLY A 56 -0.43 -45.29 -66.53
CA GLY A 56 0.99 -45.22 -66.30
C GLY A 56 1.41 -45.30 -64.84
N GLY A 57 1.54 -46.53 -64.36
CA GLY A 57 2.08 -46.77 -63.02
C GLY A 57 3.54 -46.39 -62.90
N ARG A 58 3.93 -45.92 -61.69
CA ARG A 58 5.24 -46.18 -61.10
C ARG A 58 5.22 -45.87 -59.60
N SER A 59 5.61 -46.89 -58.89
CA SER A 59 5.96 -46.88 -57.49
C SER A 59 6.70 -45.62 -57.02
N GLY A 60 6.10 -44.93 -56.07
CA GLY A 60 6.74 -43.80 -55.37
C GLY A 60 6.63 -43.99 -53.88
N ARG A 61 7.70 -44.32 -53.28
CA ARG A 61 8.02 -44.43 -51.85
C ARG A 61 7.15 -43.55 -50.94
N ALA A 62 6.48 -44.19 -50.03
CA ALA A 62 5.97 -43.60 -48.82
C ALA A 62 7.08 -42.86 -48.07
N ARG A 63 7.05 -41.53 -48.09
CA ARG A 63 7.75 -40.69 -47.13
C ARG A 63 6.74 -40.39 -46.01
N SER A 64 6.69 -41.32 -45.09
CA SER A 64 5.99 -41.14 -43.85
C SER A 64 6.81 -40.25 -42.91
N GLY A 65 6.22 -39.21 -42.37
CA GLY A 65 6.44 -38.81 -40.99
C GLY A 65 7.68 -38.03 -40.67
N SER A 66 7.78 -36.73 -41.03
CA SER A 66 8.63 -35.81 -40.28
C SER A 66 8.02 -34.42 -39.98
N GLY A 67 6.73 -34.23 -40.30
CA GLY A 67 6.09 -32.92 -40.08
C GLY A 67 5.89 -32.51 -38.58
N ARG A 68 5.75 -33.47 -37.70
CA ARG A 68 5.52 -33.17 -36.25
C ARG A 68 6.78 -32.74 -35.48
N ARG A 69 7.95 -33.30 -35.84
CA ARG A 69 9.24 -32.92 -35.19
C ARG A 69 9.69 -31.52 -35.56
N SER A 70 9.43 -31.07 -36.79
CA SER A 70 9.76 -29.72 -37.25
C SER A 70 8.88 -28.66 -36.61
N PHE A 71 7.60 -28.94 -36.35
CA PHE A 71 6.69 -27.98 -35.74
C PHE A 71 7.03 -27.73 -34.23
N LEU A 72 7.34 -28.79 -33.48
CA LEU A 72 7.81 -28.66 -32.11
C LEU A 72 9.14 -27.93 -31.98
N GLY A 73 10.09 -28.20 -32.89
CA GLY A 73 11.36 -27.47 -32.95
C GLY A 73 11.17 -25.96 -33.26
N GLY A 74 10.26 -25.65 -34.21
CA GLY A 74 9.89 -24.27 -34.51
C GLY A 74 9.20 -23.56 -33.34
N LEU A 75 8.30 -24.25 -32.64
CA LEU A 75 7.63 -23.69 -31.46
C LEU A 75 8.65 -23.38 -30.34
N VAL A 76 9.52 -24.32 -30.01
CA VAL A 76 10.58 -24.13 -29.02
C VAL A 76 11.51 -22.98 -29.37
N TYR A 77 11.95 -22.90 -30.65
CA TYR A 77 12.75 -21.78 -31.15
C TYR A 77 12.04 -20.43 -30.95
N TRP A 78 10.77 -20.32 -31.36
CA TRP A 78 10.03 -19.07 -31.24
C TRP A 78 9.75 -18.71 -29.78
N CYS A 79 9.46 -19.69 -28.92
CA CYS A 79 9.33 -19.44 -27.47
C CYS A 79 10.65 -18.92 -26.88
N PHE A 80 11.80 -19.47 -27.31
CA PHE A 80 13.11 -19.01 -26.87
C PHE A 80 13.43 -17.60 -27.36
N VAL A 81 13.19 -17.31 -28.63
CA VAL A 81 13.39 -15.98 -29.23
C VAL A 81 12.49 -14.95 -28.57
N LEU A 82 11.19 -15.25 -28.39
CA LEU A 82 10.25 -14.36 -27.68
C LEU A 82 10.65 -14.18 -26.21
N GLY A 83 11.19 -15.22 -25.57
CA GLY A 83 11.73 -15.15 -24.21
C GLY A 83 12.91 -14.17 -24.10
N ILE A 84 13.86 -14.23 -25.05
CA ILE A 84 15.00 -13.31 -25.10
C ILE A 84 14.53 -11.86 -25.33
N TRP A 85 13.69 -11.64 -26.36
CA TRP A 85 13.18 -10.28 -26.64
C TRP A 85 12.30 -9.75 -25.53
N GLY A 86 11.50 -10.61 -24.91
CA GLY A 86 10.72 -10.27 -23.69
C GLY A 86 11.62 -9.90 -22.52
N GLY A 87 12.73 -10.64 -22.33
CA GLY A 87 13.73 -10.35 -21.31
C GLY A 87 14.44 -9.00 -21.56
N ILE A 88 14.88 -8.74 -22.79
CA ILE A 88 15.50 -7.46 -23.18
C ILE A 88 14.51 -6.31 -22.97
N GLY A 89 13.26 -6.48 -23.41
CA GLY A 89 12.22 -5.48 -23.23
C GLY A 89 11.93 -5.19 -21.74
N LEU A 90 11.90 -6.24 -20.92
CA LEU A 90 11.71 -6.10 -19.47
C LEU A 90 12.89 -5.35 -18.81
N VAL A 91 14.13 -5.72 -19.16
CA VAL A 91 15.33 -5.02 -18.65
C VAL A 91 15.34 -3.56 -19.08
N GLY A 92 15.01 -3.28 -20.35
CA GLY A 92 14.88 -1.90 -20.85
C GLY A 92 13.82 -1.09 -20.12
N LEU A 93 12.66 -1.70 -19.85
CA LEU A 93 11.58 -1.08 -19.07
C LEU A 93 12.02 -0.78 -17.63
N LEU A 94 12.66 -1.73 -16.98
CA LEU A 94 13.17 -1.55 -15.62
C LEU A 94 14.26 -0.47 -15.57
N ALA A 95 15.20 -0.47 -16.53
CA ALA A 95 16.25 0.54 -16.62
C ALA A 95 15.68 1.94 -16.88
N TRP A 96 14.65 2.06 -17.72
CA TRP A 96 13.94 3.32 -17.96
C TRP A 96 13.31 3.88 -16.67
N HIS A 97 12.61 3.03 -15.90
CA HIS A 97 12.00 3.45 -14.65
C HIS A 97 13.04 3.68 -13.53
N ALA A 98 14.14 2.92 -13.54
CA ALA A 98 15.24 3.15 -12.61
C ALA A 98 15.95 4.51 -12.86
N ALA A 99 16.08 4.93 -14.12
CA ALA A 99 16.66 6.22 -14.47
C ALA A 99 15.80 7.44 -14.03
N GLN A 100 14.51 7.20 -13.73
CA GLN A 100 13.59 8.23 -13.23
C GLN A 100 13.56 8.30 -11.69
N LEU A 101 14.27 7.40 -11.00
CA LEU A 101 14.37 7.45 -9.55
C LEU A 101 15.31 8.59 -9.11
N PRO A 102 15.09 9.17 -7.93
CA PRO A 102 16.07 10.08 -7.34
C PRO A 102 17.45 9.42 -7.29
N PRO A 103 18.55 10.21 -7.37
CA PRO A 103 19.91 9.67 -7.28
C PRO A 103 20.07 8.81 -6.03
N ILE A 104 20.57 7.60 -6.20
CA ILE A 104 20.71 6.59 -5.13
C ILE A 104 21.52 7.14 -3.95
N ASP A 105 22.46 8.04 -4.22
CA ASP A 105 23.28 8.71 -3.20
C ASP A 105 22.47 9.67 -2.30
N GLN A 106 21.28 10.09 -2.76
CA GLN A 106 20.33 10.92 -2.00
C GLN A 106 19.24 10.09 -1.30
N LEU A 107 19.18 8.78 -1.53
CA LEU A 107 18.29 7.84 -0.86
C LEU A 107 18.73 7.54 0.59
N ALA A 108 19.38 8.50 1.25
CA ALA A 108 19.58 8.40 2.69
C ALA A 108 18.19 8.32 3.35
N VAL A 109 17.94 7.23 4.07
CA VAL A 109 16.70 7.10 4.86
C VAL A 109 16.60 8.33 5.76
N PRO A 110 15.61 9.22 5.56
CA PRO A 110 15.52 10.44 6.36
C PRO A 110 15.56 10.09 7.85
N LYS A 111 16.33 10.80 8.64
CA LYS A 111 16.51 10.47 10.06
C LYS A 111 15.21 10.57 10.87
N ARG A 112 14.28 11.45 10.46
CA ARG A 112 12.94 11.57 11.05
C ARG A 112 11.90 11.99 9.98
N PRO A 113 10.61 11.67 10.14
CA PRO A 113 9.55 12.29 9.35
C PRO A 113 9.47 13.79 9.63
N PRO A 114 9.01 14.58 8.66
CA PRO A 114 8.78 16.01 8.87
C PRO A 114 7.70 16.23 9.93
N ASN A 115 7.86 17.33 10.66
CA ASN A 115 6.91 17.79 11.66
C ASN A 115 5.94 18.81 11.03
N ILE A 116 4.64 18.65 11.29
CA ILE A 116 3.58 19.54 10.80
C ILE A 116 2.90 20.16 12.00
N ALA A 117 3.27 21.42 12.30
CA ALA A 117 2.63 22.19 13.35
C ALA A 117 1.40 22.91 12.78
N ILE A 118 0.23 22.68 13.37
CA ILE A 118 -1.03 23.33 13.00
C ILE A 118 -1.31 24.42 14.04
N LEU A 119 -1.41 25.66 13.58
CA LEU A 119 -1.68 26.83 14.40
C LEU A 119 -3.12 27.30 14.18
N ASP A 120 -3.73 27.87 15.22
CA ASP A 120 -5.01 28.57 15.10
C ASP A 120 -4.85 29.98 14.47
N ALA A 121 -5.93 30.74 14.42
CA ALA A 121 -5.96 32.10 13.85
C ALA A 121 -5.06 33.09 14.62
N ASP A 122 -4.79 32.81 15.89
CA ASP A 122 -3.97 33.65 16.77
C ASP A 122 -2.50 33.17 16.81
N GLY A 123 -2.15 32.14 16.01
CA GLY A 123 -0.81 31.57 15.93
C GLY A 123 -0.48 30.62 17.07
N VAL A 124 -1.47 30.17 17.85
CA VAL A 124 -1.28 29.23 18.94
C VAL A 124 -1.29 27.79 18.38
N PRO A 125 -0.32 26.93 18.76
CA PRO A 125 -0.33 25.54 18.31
C PRO A 125 -1.54 24.77 18.86
N VAL A 126 -2.38 24.26 17.96
CA VAL A 126 -3.60 23.52 18.31
C VAL A 126 -3.48 22.02 18.04
N ALA A 127 -2.62 21.65 17.10
CA ALA A 127 -2.29 20.26 16.84
C ALA A 127 -0.90 20.14 16.23
N ASN A 128 -0.33 18.97 16.37
CA ASN A 128 0.91 18.57 15.74
C ASN A 128 0.68 17.26 15.00
N ARG A 129 1.13 17.18 13.74
CA ARG A 129 1.08 15.98 12.91
C ARG A 129 2.49 15.71 12.38
N GLY A 130 2.83 14.43 12.23
CA GLY A 130 4.18 14.02 11.87
C GLY A 130 4.92 13.43 13.06
N ASP A 131 6.24 13.59 13.10
CA ASP A 131 7.00 13.02 14.20
C ASP A 131 6.67 13.74 15.51
N SER A 132 5.82 13.12 16.32
CA SER A 132 5.52 13.57 17.67
C SER A 132 6.70 13.37 18.65
N GLY A 133 7.90 13.12 18.12
CA GLY A 133 9.15 13.19 18.90
C GLY A 133 9.47 11.94 19.73
N GLY A 134 8.86 10.80 19.44
CA GLY A 134 9.29 9.55 20.06
C GLY A 134 10.66 9.10 19.50
N PRO A 135 11.59 8.62 20.36
CA PRO A 135 12.83 8.03 19.86
C PRO A 135 12.51 6.83 18.96
N ALA A 136 13.27 6.68 17.86
CA ALA A 136 13.15 5.49 17.05
C ALA A 136 13.38 4.24 17.90
N ILE A 137 12.46 3.30 17.84
CA ILE A 137 12.54 2.05 18.60
C ILE A 137 13.32 1.02 17.79
N ARG A 138 14.26 0.34 18.45
CA ARG A 138 14.95 -0.81 17.89
C ARG A 138 14.03 -2.02 17.93
N LEU A 139 14.16 -2.88 16.92
CA LEU A 139 13.34 -4.09 16.83
C LEU A 139 13.54 -5.00 18.07
N ASP A 140 14.78 -5.09 18.56
CA ASP A 140 15.15 -5.87 19.74
C ASP A 140 14.53 -5.35 21.05
N ASP A 141 14.12 -4.09 21.10
CA ASP A 141 13.48 -3.49 22.27
C ASP A 141 11.97 -3.84 22.35
N LEU A 142 11.40 -4.39 21.28
CA LEU A 142 9.99 -4.73 21.19
C LEU A 142 9.73 -6.17 21.64
N PRO A 143 8.61 -6.45 22.32
CA PRO A 143 8.14 -7.82 22.50
C PRO A 143 8.01 -8.53 21.14
N ALA A 144 8.46 -9.78 21.05
CA ALA A 144 8.52 -10.53 19.78
C ALA A 144 7.19 -10.56 19.02
N TYR A 145 6.06 -10.62 19.72
CA TYR A 145 4.75 -10.62 19.08
C TYR A 145 4.39 -9.29 18.38
N VAL A 146 5.10 -8.20 18.67
CA VAL A 146 4.83 -6.91 18.03
C VAL A 146 5.22 -6.95 16.55
N PRO A 147 6.49 -7.14 16.17
CA PRO A 147 6.84 -7.26 14.74
C PRO A 147 6.15 -8.45 14.07
N GLN A 148 5.94 -9.57 14.79
CA GLN A 148 5.25 -10.74 14.27
C GLN A 148 3.79 -10.45 13.87
N ALA A 149 3.09 -9.55 14.56
CA ALA A 149 1.73 -9.14 14.21
C ALA A 149 1.67 -8.48 12.83
N PHE A 150 2.64 -7.60 12.54
CA PHE A 150 2.73 -6.94 11.22
C PHE A 150 3.12 -7.92 10.12
N VAL A 151 4.11 -8.77 10.37
CA VAL A 151 4.52 -9.81 9.42
C VAL A 151 3.36 -10.75 9.11
N ALA A 152 2.61 -11.22 10.12
CA ALA A 152 1.51 -12.15 9.95
C ALA A 152 0.37 -11.60 9.07
N ILE A 153 0.06 -10.31 9.18
CA ILE A 153 -1.09 -9.74 8.49
C ILE A 153 -0.73 -9.09 7.15
N GLU A 154 0.42 -8.41 7.07
CA GLU A 154 0.84 -7.65 5.89
C GLU A 154 1.68 -8.50 4.93
N ASP A 155 2.60 -9.28 5.44
CA ASP A 155 3.58 -9.99 4.61
C ASP A 155 4.09 -11.27 5.30
N ARG A 156 3.26 -12.29 5.40
CA ARG A 156 3.58 -13.54 6.11
C ARG A 156 4.83 -14.27 5.60
N ARG A 157 5.29 -13.95 4.38
CA ARG A 157 6.51 -14.52 3.78
C ARG A 157 7.67 -13.54 3.79
N PHE A 158 7.61 -12.48 4.58
CA PHE A 158 8.57 -11.40 4.62
C PHE A 158 10.02 -11.90 4.64
N TYR A 159 10.33 -12.85 5.50
CA TYR A 159 11.67 -13.42 5.62
C TYR A 159 12.05 -14.41 4.50
N ALA A 160 11.09 -14.82 3.64
CA ALA A 160 11.30 -15.85 2.61
C ALA A 160 11.43 -15.28 1.18
N HIS A 161 11.29 -13.99 0.98
CA HIS A 161 11.43 -13.35 -0.33
C HIS A 161 12.41 -12.19 -0.28
N PHE A 162 12.81 -11.68 -1.45
CA PHE A 162 13.73 -10.56 -1.60
C PHE A 162 13.00 -9.33 -2.19
N GLY A 163 12.38 -8.54 -1.32
CA GLY A 163 11.67 -7.28 -1.65
C GLY A 163 10.32 -7.45 -2.34
N VAL A 164 10.18 -8.41 -3.24
CA VAL A 164 8.96 -8.70 -3.99
C VAL A 164 8.56 -10.16 -3.79
N ASP A 165 7.31 -10.42 -3.37
CA ASP A 165 6.77 -11.78 -3.22
C ASP A 165 5.96 -12.18 -4.46
N ALA A 166 6.63 -12.78 -5.46
CA ALA A 166 5.98 -13.27 -6.67
C ALA A 166 4.90 -14.34 -6.37
N VAL A 167 5.14 -15.22 -5.39
CA VAL A 167 4.17 -16.25 -4.98
C VAL A 167 2.95 -15.60 -4.28
N GLY A 168 3.19 -14.60 -3.46
CA GLY A 168 2.13 -13.80 -2.83
C GLY A 168 1.26 -13.07 -3.85
N ILE A 169 1.89 -12.45 -4.85
CA ILE A 169 1.20 -11.79 -5.96
C ILE A 169 0.33 -12.78 -6.74
N MET A 170 0.87 -13.94 -7.13
CA MET A 170 0.09 -14.96 -7.85
C MET A 170 -1.09 -15.48 -7.02
N ARG A 171 -0.89 -15.69 -5.72
CA ARG A 171 -1.95 -16.11 -4.81
C ARG A 171 -3.04 -15.03 -4.66
N ALA A 172 -2.64 -13.77 -4.49
CA ALA A 172 -3.58 -12.64 -4.40
C ALA A 172 -4.37 -12.50 -5.72
N MET A 173 -3.72 -12.63 -6.87
CA MET A 173 -4.34 -12.59 -8.18
C MET A 173 -5.35 -13.72 -8.38
N SER A 174 -4.99 -14.95 -8.01
CA SER A 174 -5.89 -16.12 -8.09
C SER A 174 -7.14 -15.93 -7.22
N ARG A 175 -6.99 -15.44 -5.98
CA ARG A 175 -8.12 -15.14 -5.09
C ARG A 175 -9.01 -14.01 -5.61
N ASN A 176 -8.41 -12.94 -6.09
CA ASN A 176 -9.15 -11.80 -6.62
C ASN A 176 -9.94 -12.17 -7.90
N LEU A 177 -9.41 -13.10 -8.71
CA LEU A 177 -10.11 -13.62 -9.90
C LEU A 177 -11.22 -14.61 -9.55
N SER A 178 -11.06 -15.42 -8.49
CA SER A 178 -12.06 -16.41 -8.06
C SER A 178 -13.23 -15.80 -7.29
N GLY A 179 -13.17 -14.51 -6.92
CA GLY A 179 -14.21 -13.84 -6.14
C GLY A 179 -14.39 -14.37 -4.72
N ALA A 180 -13.52 -15.28 -4.26
CA ALA A 180 -13.60 -15.94 -2.98
C ALA A 180 -13.03 -15.04 -1.85
N GLY A 181 -13.79 -14.03 -1.43
CA GLY A 181 -13.42 -13.14 -0.33
C GLY A 181 -13.06 -11.73 -0.75
N GLY A 182 -12.74 -10.86 0.22
CA GLY A 182 -12.33 -9.46 -0.03
C GLY A 182 -11.02 -9.36 -0.82
N MET A 183 -10.83 -8.22 -1.49
CA MET A 183 -9.64 -7.93 -2.29
C MET A 183 -8.37 -8.07 -1.44
N GLN A 184 -7.49 -9.01 -1.81
CA GLN A 184 -6.23 -9.26 -1.12
C GLN A 184 -5.13 -8.45 -1.78
N GLY A 185 -4.39 -7.64 -1.00
CA GLY A 185 -3.20 -6.94 -1.44
C GLY A 185 -2.03 -7.91 -1.64
N GLY A 186 -1.20 -7.63 -2.63
CA GLY A 186 0.03 -8.41 -2.92
C GLY A 186 1.30 -7.59 -2.72
N SER A 187 1.25 -6.45 -2.03
CA SER A 187 2.43 -5.63 -1.74
C SER A 187 3.14 -6.12 -0.48
N THR A 188 4.47 -6.16 -0.52
CA THR A 188 5.31 -6.55 0.62
C THR A 188 5.54 -5.40 1.59
N ILE A 189 5.98 -5.70 2.81
CA ILE A 189 6.43 -4.68 3.79
C ILE A 189 7.54 -3.81 3.20
N THR A 190 8.49 -4.40 2.47
CA THR A 190 9.58 -3.65 1.83
C THR A 190 9.07 -2.69 0.76
N GLN A 191 8.08 -3.09 -0.05
CA GLN A 191 7.44 -2.21 -1.03
C GLN A 191 6.66 -1.07 -0.37
N GLN A 192 5.97 -1.35 0.74
CA GLN A 192 5.28 -0.33 1.52
C GLN A 192 6.27 0.67 2.13
N LEU A 193 7.40 0.19 2.66
CA LEU A 193 8.47 1.05 3.15
C LEU A 193 9.05 1.92 2.03
N ALA A 194 9.39 1.32 0.88
CA ALA A 194 9.92 2.04 -0.28
C ALA A 194 8.97 3.18 -0.72
N LYS A 195 7.67 2.88 -0.77
CA LYS A 195 6.64 3.88 -1.06
C LYS A 195 6.66 5.03 -0.05
N ASN A 196 6.72 4.72 1.24
CA ASN A 196 6.62 5.72 2.32
C ASN A 196 7.90 6.58 2.46
N LEU A 197 9.05 6.07 2.00
CA LEU A 197 10.33 6.79 2.10
C LEU A 197 10.63 7.67 0.87
N PHE A 198 10.26 7.21 -0.33
CA PHE A 198 10.86 7.73 -1.56
C PHE A 198 9.85 8.13 -2.64
N LEU A 199 8.56 7.80 -2.50
CA LEU A 199 7.61 7.98 -3.58
C LEU A 199 6.41 8.84 -3.17
N THR A 200 5.89 9.56 -4.16
CA THR A 200 4.65 10.35 -4.03
C THR A 200 3.41 9.46 -3.99
N GLN A 201 2.27 10.02 -3.55
CA GLN A 201 1.00 9.27 -3.35
C GLN A 201 0.26 8.90 -4.66
N GLU A 202 0.81 9.20 -5.82
CA GLU A 202 0.19 8.89 -7.10
C GLU A 202 -0.05 7.40 -7.32
N ARG A 203 -1.22 7.03 -7.87
CA ARG A 203 -1.59 5.63 -8.13
C ARG A 203 -1.37 5.26 -9.60
N THR A 204 -0.11 5.13 -10.02
CA THR A 204 0.26 4.77 -11.38
C THR A 204 0.97 3.41 -11.46
N LEU A 205 0.95 2.76 -12.63
CA LEU A 205 1.74 1.54 -12.86
C LEU A 205 3.24 1.84 -12.80
N SER A 206 3.66 3.02 -13.30
CA SER A 206 5.05 3.48 -13.22
C SER A 206 5.53 3.49 -11.77
N ARG A 207 4.77 4.10 -10.87
CA ARG A 207 5.08 4.10 -9.44
C ARG A 207 5.18 2.67 -8.88
N LYS A 208 4.31 1.75 -9.30
CA LYS A 208 4.37 0.36 -8.81
C LYS A 208 5.65 -0.37 -9.24
N ILE A 209 6.18 -0.06 -10.42
CA ILE A 209 7.48 -0.56 -10.87
C ILE A 209 8.60 0.08 -10.03
N GLN A 210 8.55 1.38 -9.78
CA GLN A 210 9.50 2.08 -8.93
C GLN A 210 9.52 1.52 -7.50
N GLU A 211 8.34 1.24 -6.89
CA GLU A 211 8.23 0.55 -5.59
C GLU A 211 8.99 -0.77 -5.60
N ALA A 212 8.83 -1.58 -6.65
CA ALA A 212 9.51 -2.87 -6.75
C ALA A 212 11.03 -2.72 -6.87
N ILE A 213 11.51 -1.77 -7.69
CA ILE A 213 12.95 -1.49 -7.85
C ILE A 213 13.55 -1.01 -6.53
N LEU A 214 12.91 -0.06 -5.85
CA LEU A 214 13.36 0.45 -4.55
C LEU A 214 13.30 -0.61 -3.45
N ALA A 215 12.29 -1.50 -3.49
CA ALA A 215 12.22 -2.62 -2.56
C ALA A 215 13.42 -3.58 -2.74
N LEU A 216 13.80 -3.89 -3.98
CA LEU A 216 15.01 -4.69 -4.25
C LEU A 216 16.28 -3.98 -3.78
N TRP A 217 16.37 -2.66 -3.98
CA TRP A 217 17.48 -1.87 -3.50
C TRP A 217 17.57 -1.87 -1.96
N LEU A 218 16.44 -1.69 -1.26
CA LEU A 218 16.39 -1.78 0.21
C LEU A 218 16.88 -3.14 0.72
N GLU A 219 16.42 -4.23 0.11
CA GLU A 219 16.83 -5.59 0.49
C GLU A 219 18.30 -5.89 0.20
N HIS A 220 18.87 -5.22 -0.78
CA HIS A 220 20.31 -5.34 -1.07
C HIS A 220 21.16 -4.63 -0.01
N ASN A 221 20.69 -3.48 0.53
CA ASN A 221 21.45 -2.62 1.40
C ASN A 221 21.16 -2.83 2.90
N TYR A 222 20.03 -3.39 3.25
CA TYR A 222 19.59 -3.54 4.64
C TYR A 222 19.12 -4.97 4.94
N SER A 223 19.36 -5.42 6.16
CA SER A 223 18.83 -6.69 6.65
C SER A 223 17.30 -6.63 6.78
N LYS A 224 16.64 -7.78 6.76
CA LYS A 224 15.19 -7.90 7.00
C LYS A 224 14.74 -7.20 8.28
N ASP A 225 15.46 -7.41 9.37
CA ASP A 225 15.13 -6.82 10.66
C ASP A 225 15.27 -5.30 10.62
N ARG A 226 16.29 -4.78 9.92
CA ARG A 226 16.44 -3.33 9.74
C ARG A 226 15.32 -2.74 8.88
N ILE A 227 14.89 -3.42 7.83
CA ILE A 227 13.76 -3.01 7.00
C ILE A 227 12.46 -2.98 7.83
N LEU A 228 12.21 -4.01 8.65
CA LEU A 228 11.04 -4.06 9.52
C LEU A 228 11.09 -2.99 10.60
N GLU A 229 12.26 -2.72 11.18
CA GLU A 229 12.48 -1.63 12.13
C GLU A 229 12.16 -0.27 11.50
N LEU A 230 12.70 0.00 10.32
CA LEU A 230 12.42 1.23 9.57
C LEU A 230 10.92 1.34 9.24
N TYR A 231 10.28 0.25 8.84
CA TYR A 231 8.86 0.21 8.57
C TYR A 231 8.05 0.60 9.80
N LEU A 232 8.26 -0.06 10.94
CA LEU A 232 7.53 0.20 12.17
C LEU A 232 7.72 1.63 12.71
N ASN A 233 8.89 2.23 12.46
CA ASN A 233 9.16 3.60 12.87
C ASN A 233 8.61 4.67 11.90
N ARG A 234 8.14 4.27 10.71
CA ARG A 234 7.77 5.22 9.64
C ARG A 234 6.30 5.19 9.26
N VAL A 235 5.66 4.03 9.40
CA VAL A 235 4.30 3.89 8.88
C VAL A 235 3.31 4.74 9.67
N TYR A 236 2.29 5.20 8.96
CA TYR A 236 1.20 5.95 9.52
C TYR A 236 0.16 5.04 10.17
N PHE A 237 -0.20 5.32 11.42
CA PHE A 237 -1.16 4.54 12.23
C PHE A 237 -2.51 5.22 12.40
N GLY A 238 -2.76 6.35 11.74
CA GLY A 238 -3.98 7.12 11.92
C GLY A 238 -3.87 8.17 13.02
N SER A 239 -4.85 9.09 13.07
CA SER A 239 -4.91 10.17 14.06
C SER A 239 -3.63 10.98 14.21
N GLY A 240 -2.89 11.17 13.09
CA GLY A 240 -1.62 11.90 13.06
C GLY A 240 -0.42 11.17 13.66
N SER A 241 -0.52 9.86 13.94
CA SER A 241 0.56 9.10 14.55
C SER A 241 1.41 8.40 13.50
N TYR A 242 2.66 8.78 13.38
CA TYR A 242 3.67 8.12 12.56
C TYR A 242 4.65 7.36 13.45
N GLY A 243 4.90 6.10 13.12
CA GLY A 243 5.71 5.19 13.91
C GLY A 243 4.98 4.54 15.06
N ILE A 244 5.46 3.36 15.44
CA ILE A 244 4.81 2.49 16.42
C ILE A 244 4.84 3.07 17.85
N GLU A 245 5.89 3.80 18.19
CA GLU A 245 5.99 4.44 19.52
C GLU A 245 4.94 5.53 19.70
N ALA A 246 4.82 6.43 18.70
CA ALA A 246 3.82 7.48 18.72
C ALA A 246 2.40 6.91 18.76
N ALA A 247 2.15 5.84 17.99
CA ALA A 247 0.85 5.16 17.98
C ALA A 247 0.53 4.50 19.31
N ALA A 248 1.49 3.82 19.94
CA ALA A 248 1.32 3.19 21.24
C ALA A 248 1.05 4.21 22.35
N GLN A 249 1.79 5.32 22.36
CA GLN A 249 1.56 6.44 23.28
C GLN A 249 0.17 7.06 23.05
N LYS A 250 -0.20 7.33 21.81
CA LYS A 250 -1.47 7.95 21.42
C LYS A 250 -2.66 7.09 21.81
N TYR A 251 -2.64 5.82 21.44
CA TYR A 251 -3.82 4.96 21.62
C TYR A 251 -3.87 4.29 22.99
N PHE A 252 -2.73 3.98 23.60
CA PHE A 252 -2.69 3.20 24.84
C PHE A 252 -2.01 3.93 26.01
N GLY A 253 -1.35 5.08 25.77
CA GLY A 253 -0.67 5.87 26.79
C GLY A 253 0.56 5.18 27.38
N ARG A 254 1.20 4.29 26.62
CA ARG A 254 2.40 3.57 27.04
C ARG A 254 3.35 3.37 25.86
N SER A 255 4.63 3.11 26.16
CA SER A 255 5.61 2.82 25.13
C SER A 255 5.28 1.53 24.39
N ALA A 256 5.64 1.49 23.10
CA ALA A 256 5.53 0.27 22.27
C ALA A 256 6.30 -0.92 22.83
N ARG A 257 7.30 -0.68 23.70
CA ARG A 257 8.03 -1.73 24.46
C ARG A 257 7.14 -2.46 25.46
N GLN A 258 6.01 -1.87 25.84
CA GLN A 258 5.13 -2.36 26.93
C GLN A 258 3.72 -2.69 26.44
N ILE A 259 3.43 -2.57 25.14
CA ILE A 259 2.11 -2.92 24.61
C ILE A 259 1.87 -4.42 24.71
N THR A 260 0.63 -4.79 24.96
CA THR A 260 0.17 -6.19 25.05
C THR A 260 -0.07 -6.79 23.66
N LEU A 261 -0.24 -8.11 23.58
CA LEU A 261 -0.57 -8.80 22.33
C LEU A 261 -1.86 -8.25 21.66
N PRO A 262 -2.99 -8.01 22.37
CA PRO A 262 -4.16 -7.39 21.76
C PRO A 262 -3.88 -5.98 21.20
N GLU A 263 -3.08 -5.18 21.91
CA GLU A 263 -2.69 -3.83 21.46
C GLU A 263 -1.81 -3.88 20.21
N ALA A 264 -0.82 -4.79 20.17
CA ALA A 264 0.01 -5.03 18.99
C ALA A 264 -0.83 -5.49 17.78
N ALA A 265 -1.77 -6.42 18.01
CA ALA A 265 -2.68 -6.89 16.98
C ALA A 265 -3.60 -5.75 16.48
N MET A 266 -4.05 -4.86 17.37
CA MET A 266 -4.84 -3.70 16.98
C MET A 266 -4.01 -2.77 16.08
N LEU A 267 -2.78 -2.38 16.48
CA LEU A 267 -1.92 -1.52 15.64
C LEU A 267 -1.66 -2.14 14.28
N ALA A 268 -1.31 -3.43 14.21
CA ALA A 268 -1.10 -4.11 12.94
C ALA A 268 -2.39 -4.15 12.08
N GLY A 269 -3.55 -4.24 12.71
CA GLY A 269 -4.85 -4.22 12.05
C GLY A 269 -5.20 -2.89 11.38
N LEU A 270 -4.61 -1.77 11.85
CA LEU A 270 -4.87 -0.43 11.29
C LEU A 270 -4.28 -0.24 9.89
N MET A 271 -3.24 -1.00 9.53
CA MET A 271 -2.45 -0.77 8.31
C MET A 271 -3.27 -0.74 7.02
N VAL A 272 -4.36 -1.47 6.94
CA VAL A 272 -5.24 -1.51 5.76
C VAL A 272 -5.96 -0.17 5.50
N ALA A 273 -6.27 0.59 6.56
CA ALA A 273 -6.96 1.87 6.47
C ALA A 273 -6.80 2.67 7.77
N PRO A 274 -5.62 3.22 8.07
CA PRO A 274 -5.28 3.78 9.38
C PRO A 274 -6.24 4.88 9.85
N SER A 275 -6.58 5.84 8.99
CA SER A 275 -7.49 6.93 9.35
C SER A 275 -8.92 6.44 9.62
N ARG A 276 -9.41 5.46 8.87
CA ARG A 276 -10.77 4.93 9.01
C ARG A 276 -10.94 4.01 10.20
N LEU A 277 -9.88 3.27 10.54
CA LEU A 277 -9.87 2.27 11.61
C LEU A 277 -9.24 2.80 12.89
N ALA A 278 -8.85 4.07 12.96
CA ALA A 278 -8.30 4.67 14.16
C ALA A 278 -9.17 4.35 15.38
N PRO A 279 -8.63 3.73 16.44
CA PRO A 279 -9.44 3.16 17.54
C PRO A 279 -10.24 4.21 18.32
N ASN A 280 -9.77 5.46 18.35
CA ASN A 280 -10.49 6.57 18.97
C ASN A 280 -11.74 7.00 18.18
N ARG A 281 -11.81 6.67 16.85
CA ARG A 281 -12.95 6.98 15.97
C ARG A 281 -13.82 5.77 15.68
N ASN A 282 -13.20 4.60 15.52
CA ASN A 282 -13.87 3.35 15.13
C ASN A 282 -13.37 2.18 15.98
N PRO A 283 -13.67 2.17 17.29
CA PRO A 283 -13.16 1.14 18.20
C PRO A 283 -13.63 -0.27 17.79
N ARG A 284 -14.86 -0.40 17.30
CA ARG A 284 -15.41 -1.68 16.85
C ARG A 284 -14.67 -2.21 15.63
N GLY A 285 -14.48 -1.39 14.60
CA GLY A 285 -13.75 -1.80 13.41
C GLY A 285 -12.28 -2.12 13.70
N ALA A 286 -11.64 -1.38 14.63
CA ALA A 286 -10.29 -1.68 15.10
C ALA A 286 -10.22 -3.04 15.82
N ALA A 287 -11.18 -3.35 16.70
CA ALA A 287 -11.24 -4.63 17.39
C ALA A 287 -11.50 -5.81 16.44
N GLU A 288 -12.42 -5.65 15.47
CA GLU A 288 -12.67 -6.66 14.43
C GLU A 288 -11.39 -6.95 13.61
N ARG A 289 -10.63 -5.93 13.26
CA ARG A 289 -9.36 -6.09 12.55
C ARG A 289 -8.28 -6.73 13.42
N ALA A 290 -8.18 -6.35 14.71
CA ALA A 290 -7.27 -6.98 15.66
C ALA A 290 -7.52 -8.49 15.77
N ALA A 291 -8.79 -8.92 15.81
CA ALA A 291 -9.14 -10.34 15.82
C ALA A 291 -8.62 -11.09 14.57
N LEU A 292 -8.69 -10.46 13.37
CA LEU A 292 -8.12 -11.05 12.16
C LEU A 292 -6.59 -11.15 12.21
N VAL A 293 -5.92 -10.20 12.85
CA VAL A 293 -4.46 -10.25 13.07
C VAL A 293 -4.11 -11.40 14.00
N VAL A 294 -4.79 -11.53 15.16
CA VAL A 294 -4.58 -12.65 16.09
C VAL A 294 -4.77 -13.99 15.37
N ALA A 295 -5.84 -14.14 14.58
CA ALA A 295 -6.07 -15.35 13.79
C ALA A 295 -4.96 -15.60 12.73
N ALA A 296 -4.38 -14.55 12.16
CA ALA A 296 -3.24 -14.67 11.26
C ALA A 296 -1.98 -15.12 12.00
N MET A 297 -1.70 -14.54 13.17
CA MET A 297 -0.56 -14.90 14.02
C MET A 297 -0.64 -16.37 14.49
N THR A 298 -1.85 -16.84 14.84
CA THR A 298 -2.07 -18.25 15.21
C THR A 298 -1.78 -19.18 14.03
N ARG A 299 -2.26 -18.85 12.84
CA ARG A 299 -2.03 -19.64 11.63
C ARG A 299 -0.55 -19.72 11.24
N GLU A 300 0.21 -18.66 11.46
CA GLU A 300 1.66 -18.62 11.19
C GLU A 300 2.49 -19.19 12.38
N GLY A 301 1.82 -19.62 13.47
CA GLY A 301 2.48 -20.24 14.63
C GLY A 301 3.19 -19.26 15.59
N TYR A 302 2.98 -17.97 15.44
CA TYR A 302 3.55 -16.94 16.33
C TYR A 302 2.90 -16.91 17.71
N VAL A 303 1.63 -17.28 17.79
CA VAL A 303 0.88 -17.43 19.05
C VAL A 303 0.15 -18.76 19.07
N ASN A 304 0.05 -19.38 20.23
CA ASN A 304 -0.73 -20.61 20.41
C ASN A 304 -2.21 -20.28 20.67
N ASP A 305 -3.08 -21.29 20.55
CA ASP A 305 -4.53 -21.14 20.71
C ASP A 305 -4.93 -20.56 22.07
N LYS A 306 -4.20 -20.91 23.13
CA LYS A 306 -4.45 -20.36 24.47
C LYS A 306 -4.20 -18.86 24.54
N MET A 307 -3.07 -18.41 23.98
CA MET A 307 -2.75 -16.97 23.91
C MET A 307 -3.76 -16.23 23.03
N ALA A 308 -4.15 -16.81 21.90
CA ALA A 308 -5.17 -16.24 21.02
C ALA A 308 -6.52 -16.10 21.73
N THR A 309 -6.98 -17.13 22.45
CA THR A 309 -8.22 -17.09 23.21
C THR A 309 -8.19 -15.99 24.27
N ILE A 310 -7.10 -15.85 25.01
CA ILE A 310 -6.94 -14.78 26.02
C ILE A 310 -6.95 -13.40 25.36
N ALA A 311 -6.26 -13.22 24.25
CA ALA A 311 -6.19 -11.96 23.52
C ALA A 311 -7.56 -11.53 22.98
N LEU A 312 -8.35 -12.48 22.48
CA LEU A 312 -9.71 -12.23 21.97
C LEU A 312 -10.74 -12.02 23.07
N ALA A 313 -10.56 -12.65 24.24
CA ALA A 313 -11.45 -12.46 25.39
C ALA A 313 -11.29 -11.05 26.03
N LYS A 314 -10.11 -10.44 25.90
CA LYS A 314 -9.82 -9.10 26.40
C LYS A 314 -9.22 -8.24 25.29
N PRO A 315 -10.05 -7.72 24.38
CA PRO A 315 -9.59 -6.85 23.31
C PRO A 315 -8.90 -5.59 23.86
N ALA A 316 -7.99 -5.02 23.07
CA ALA A 316 -7.39 -3.74 23.40
C ALA A 316 -8.44 -2.63 23.42
N GLU A 317 -8.34 -1.75 24.41
CA GLU A 317 -9.15 -0.54 24.51
C GLU A 317 -8.24 0.68 24.31
N ALA A 318 -8.58 1.52 23.34
CA ALA A 318 -7.88 2.78 23.16
C ALA A 318 -8.30 3.77 24.24
N ARG A 319 -7.33 4.59 24.68
CA ARG A 319 -7.65 5.73 25.55
C ARG A 319 -8.64 6.63 24.83
N ARG A 320 -9.68 7.02 25.53
CA ARG A 320 -10.51 8.12 25.07
C ARG A 320 -9.67 9.38 25.25
N ASP A 321 -9.50 10.15 24.19
CA ASP A 321 -8.81 11.43 24.25
C ASP A 321 -9.62 12.37 25.17
N ALA A 322 -9.27 12.35 26.44
CA ALA A 322 -9.82 13.32 27.40
C ALA A 322 -9.16 14.67 27.11
N GLY A 323 -9.73 15.45 26.18
CA GLY A 323 -9.33 16.83 25.97
C GLY A 323 -8.82 17.24 24.59
N SER A 324 -8.85 16.36 23.61
CA SER A 324 -8.51 16.75 22.24
C SER A 324 -9.74 16.93 21.36
N GLY A 325 -10.80 17.47 21.86
CA GLY A 325 -12.06 17.83 21.21
C GLY A 325 -12.18 17.72 19.68
N SER A 326 -13.08 18.39 19.07
CA SER A 326 -13.28 18.43 17.63
C SER A 326 -12.09 19.00 16.83
N ILE A 327 -11.12 19.63 17.51
CA ILE A 327 -9.88 20.16 16.92
C ILE A 327 -9.03 19.09 16.21
N ASN A 328 -9.04 17.83 16.70
CA ASN A 328 -8.35 16.75 16.02
C ASN A 328 -9.01 16.36 14.70
N TYR A 329 -10.33 16.48 14.57
CA TYR A 329 -11.01 16.25 13.29
C TYR A 329 -10.61 17.33 12.26
N ALA A 330 -10.51 18.58 12.72
CA ALA A 330 -10.02 19.68 11.88
C ALA A 330 -8.56 19.45 11.46
N ALA A 331 -7.71 19.03 12.39
CA ALA A 331 -6.32 18.70 12.09
C ALA A 331 -6.17 17.53 11.10
N ASP A 332 -6.98 16.49 11.24
CA ASP A 332 -6.97 15.36 10.30
C ASP A 332 -7.50 15.77 8.91
N TYR A 333 -8.54 16.61 8.86
CA TYR A 333 -9.02 17.20 7.60
C TYR A 333 -7.94 18.05 6.92
N ILE A 334 -7.21 18.86 7.70
CA ILE A 334 -6.10 19.67 7.19
C ILE A 334 -5.01 18.75 6.61
N MET A 335 -4.71 17.63 7.25
CA MET A 335 -3.75 16.66 6.72
C MET A 335 -4.19 16.05 5.39
N ASP A 336 -5.48 15.70 5.27
CA ASP A 336 -6.04 15.18 4.02
C ASP A 336 -5.94 16.21 2.88
N VAL A 337 -6.25 17.49 3.18
CA VAL A 337 -6.13 18.60 2.22
C VAL A 337 -4.67 18.86 1.83
N LEU A 338 -3.74 18.79 2.80
CA LEU A 338 -2.31 18.95 2.54
C LEU A 338 -1.77 17.85 1.62
N ASP A 339 -2.19 16.61 1.86
CA ASP A 339 -1.78 15.45 1.05
C ASP A 339 -2.26 15.60 -0.41
N GLU A 340 -3.46 16.18 -0.62
CA GLU A 340 -4.01 16.45 -1.96
C GLU A 340 -3.36 17.67 -2.65
N THR A 341 -2.98 18.70 -1.87
CA THR A 341 -2.57 20.00 -2.41
C THR A 341 -1.05 20.11 -2.55
N VAL A 342 -0.30 19.62 -1.57
CA VAL A 342 1.17 19.76 -1.48
C VAL A 342 1.87 18.46 -1.86
N GLY A 343 1.19 17.31 -1.69
CA GLY A 343 1.78 15.98 -1.88
C GLY A 343 2.71 15.59 -0.75
N ALA A 344 3.82 14.91 -1.08
CA ALA A 344 4.76 14.47 -0.06
C ALA A 344 5.44 15.64 0.65
N ILE A 345 5.28 15.70 1.96
CA ILE A 345 5.90 16.71 2.81
C ILE A 345 7.26 16.17 3.25
N GLU A 346 8.33 16.82 2.79
CA GLU A 346 9.72 16.38 3.06
C GLU A 346 10.42 17.22 4.14
N GLU A 347 9.88 18.40 4.46
CA GLU A 347 10.43 19.35 5.42
C GLU A 347 9.41 19.69 6.51
N ASP A 348 9.91 20.16 7.66
CA ASP A 348 9.03 20.67 8.72
C ASP A 348 8.23 21.86 8.21
N ILE A 349 6.90 21.78 8.32
CA ILE A 349 6.00 22.84 7.90
C ILE A 349 5.13 23.36 9.06
N VAL A 350 4.75 24.61 8.94
CA VAL A 350 3.80 25.27 9.83
C VAL A 350 2.56 25.63 9.02
N VAL A 351 1.41 25.12 9.45
CA VAL A 351 0.11 25.37 8.83
C VAL A 351 -0.65 26.35 9.68
N SER A 352 -0.77 27.60 9.23
CA SER A 352 -1.62 28.62 9.86
C SER A 352 -3.06 28.44 9.37
N THR A 353 -3.99 28.27 10.29
CA THR A 353 -5.40 28.07 9.98
C THR A 353 -6.25 29.27 10.41
N THR A 354 -7.50 29.29 9.98
CA THR A 354 -8.52 30.24 10.45
C THR A 354 -9.33 29.72 11.63
N LEU A 355 -8.90 28.56 12.21
CA LEU A 355 -9.56 27.99 13.38
C LEU A 355 -9.45 28.93 14.58
N ARG A 356 -10.53 29.06 15.31
CA ARG A 356 -10.57 29.77 16.58
C ARG A 356 -10.85 28.80 17.71
N THR A 357 -9.85 28.59 18.53
CA THR A 357 -9.91 27.61 19.63
C THR A 357 -11.04 27.94 20.63
N ASP A 358 -11.29 29.22 20.91
CA ASP A 358 -12.37 29.67 21.78
C ASP A 358 -13.77 29.33 21.21
N ILE A 359 -13.98 29.55 19.92
CA ILE A 359 -15.24 29.22 19.23
C ILE A 359 -15.42 27.70 19.17
N GLN A 360 -14.35 26.95 18.92
CA GLN A 360 -14.37 25.50 18.86
C GLN A 360 -14.80 24.86 20.18
N VAL A 361 -14.23 25.32 21.29
CA VAL A 361 -14.57 24.86 22.64
C VAL A 361 -16.03 25.22 22.99
N ALA A 362 -16.48 26.43 22.61
CA ALA A 362 -17.86 26.84 22.83
C ALA A 362 -18.86 25.96 22.04
N ALA A 363 -18.54 25.65 20.77
CA ALA A 363 -19.37 24.76 19.93
C ALA A 363 -19.45 23.34 20.48
N GLU A 364 -18.32 22.77 20.92
CA GLU A 364 -18.29 21.44 21.56
C GLU A 364 -19.14 21.38 22.84
N LYS A 365 -19.00 22.43 23.67
CA LYS A 365 -19.78 22.52 24.91
C LYS A 365 -21.28 22.63 24.62
N ALA A 366 -21.68 23.42 23.63
CA ALA A 366 -23.07 23.53 23.23
C ALA A 366 -23.61 22.20 22.71
N LEU A 367 -22.87 21.50 21.84
CA LEU A 367 -23.27 20.21 21.28
C LEU A 367 -23.41 19.14 22.37
N THR A 368 -22.47 19.06 23.32
CA THR A 368 -22.50 18.07 24.41
C THR A 368 -23.55 18.37 25.47
N SER A 369 -24.05 19.61 25.56
CA SER A 369 -25.12 19.97 26.48
C SER A 369 -26.53 19.67 25.95
N GLU A 370 -26.67 19.51 24.62
CA GLU A 370 -27.94 19.24 23.94
C GLU A 370 -28.14 17.74 23.58
N LEU A 371 -27.07 16.92 23.71
CA LEU A 371 -27.11 15.46 23.53
C LEU A 371 -27.23 14.71 24.85
#